data_522334f4407de6510cb276dd701fce67
#
_entry.id   522334f4407de6510cb276dd701fce67
#
_cell.length_a   1.000
_cell.length_b   1.000
_cell.length_c   1.000
_cell.angle_alpha   90.00
_cell.angle_beta   90.00
_cell.angle_gamma   90.00
#
_symmetry.space_group_name_H-M   'P 1'
#
loop_
_entity.id
_entity.type
_entity.pdbx_description
1 polymer ?
#
loop_
_entity_poly.entity_id
_entity_poly.type
_entity_poly.pdbx_seq_one_letter_code
_entity_poly.pdbx_strand_id
1 'polypeptide(L)'
;MERLQSHRDFVTVLKRRRKVGGKDIVVHYLVPDDAHDEEQATYRRLGLAVSKSVGKAVTRNTVKRRFRVLARTHEALLPERCDIVLRAKPSAAAASYSSLDEQIAKAFATVARKTA
;
A
#
# COMPACT_ATOMS: atom_id res chain seq x y z
N MET A 1 -3.45 6.43 8.53
CA MET A 1 -4.19 5.55 7.61
C MET A 1 -5.01 4.55 8.37
N GLU A 2 -6.22 4.37 7.94
CA GLU A 2 -7.07 3.33 8.49
C GLU A 2 -6.66 1.97 7.95
N ARG A 3 -7.03 0.90 8.65
CA ARG A 3 -6.76 -0.47 8.24
C ARG A 3 -7.89 -0.98 7.34
N LEU A 4 -7.53 -1.68 6.26
CA LEU A 4 -8.51 -2.48 5.52
C LEU A 4 -9.04 -3.57 6.45
N GLN A 5 -10.35 -3.54 6.72
CA GLN A 5 -10.96 -4.32 7.78
C GLN A 5 -11.32 -5.74 7.37
N SER A 6 -11.73 -5.94 6.12
CA SER A 6 -12.23 -7.23 5.70
C SER A 6 -11.37 -7.86 4.63
N HIS A 7 -11.34 -9.19 4.64
CA HIS A 7 -10.70 -9.96 3.58
C HIS A 7 -11.32 -9.63 2.21
N ARG A 8 -12.61 -9.39 2.17
CA ARG A 8 -13.34 -9.03 0.96
C ARG A 8 -12.80 -7.73 0.33
N ASP A 9 -12.59 -6.71 1.15
CA ASP A 9 -12.04 -5.44 0.68
C ASP A 9 -10.63 -5.61 0.15
N PHE A 10 -9.84 -6.40 0.85
CA PHE A 10 -8.48 -6.73 0.47
C PHE A 10 -8.43 -7.39 -0.91
N VAL A 11 -9.26 -8.42 -1.11
CA VAL A 11 -9.35 -9.15 -2.37
C VAL A 11 -9.84 -8.23 -3.50
N THR A 12 -10.78 -7.34 -3.20
CA THR A 12 -11.30 -6.39 -4.19
C THR A 12 -10.19 -5.49 -4.74
N VAL A 13 -9.32 -4.98 -3.88
CA VAL A 13 -8.18 -4.17 -4.31
C VAL A 13 -7.24 -4.97 -5.21
N LEU A 14 -6.93 -6.20 -4.83
CA LEU A 14 -6.03 -7.06 -5.61
C LEU A 14 -6.61 -7.43 -6.97
N LYS A 15 -7.92 -7.63 -7.07
CA LYS A 15 -8.59 -8.03 -8.30
C LYS A 15 -8.63 -6.93 -9.35
N ARG A 16 -8.55 -5.68 -8.97
CA ARG A 16 -8.62 -4.55 -9.90
C ARG A 16 -7.40 -4.43 -10.81
N ARG A 17 -6.34 -5.18 -10.55
CA ARG A 17 -5.11 -5.21 -11.34
C ARG A 17 -4.41 -3.87 -11.52
N ARG A 18 -4.82 -2.85 -10.79
CA ARG A 18 -4.13 -1.57 -10.77
C ARG A 18 -3.01 -1.64 -9.76
N LYS A 19 -1.79 -1.50 -10.23
CA LYS A 19 -0.62 -1.63 -9.36
C LYS A 19 0.54 -0.81 -9.86
N VAL A 20 1.42 -0.45 -8.93
CA VAL A 20 2.70 0.18 -9.20
C VAL A 20 3.77 -0.74 -8.60
N GLY A 21 4.69 -1.21 -9.43
CA GLY A 21 5.77 -2.08 -9.00
C GLY A 21 7.02 -1.30 -8.63
N GLY A 22 7.72 -1.76 -7.61
CA GLY A 22 9.04 -1.30 -7.23
C GLY A 22 10.00 -2.47 -7.19
N LYS A 23 11.24 -2.21 -6.77
CA LYS A 23 12.27 -3.24 -6.66
C LYS A 23 11.86 -4.34 -5.66
N ASP A 24 11.39 -3.93 -4.50
CA ASP A 24 11.11 -4.84 -3.37
C ASP A 24 9.65 -4.85 -2.96
N ILE A 25 8.82 -4.01 -3.58
CA ILE A 25 7.41 -3.84 -3.21
C ILE A 25 6.51 -3.78 -4.44
N VAL A 26 5.22 -4.05 -4.21
CA VAL A 26 4.17 -3.75 -5.19
C VAL A 26 3.05 -3.05 -4.44
N VAL A 27 2.59 -1.92 -4.97
CA VAL A 27 1.46 -1.18 -4.40
C VAL A 27 0.24 -1.43 -5.29
N HIS A 28 -0.73 -2.16 -4.76
CA HIS A 28 -2.04 -2.33 -5.40
C HIS A 28 -2.95 -1.23 -4.88
N TYR A 29 -3.77 -0.66 -5.77
CA TYR A 29 -4.61 0.45 -5.36
C TYR A 29 -6.00 0.39 -5.99
N LEU A 30 -6.95 0.97 -5.26
CA LEU A 30 -8.31 1.16 -5.72
C LEU A 30 -8.75 2.56 -5.31
N VAL A 31 -9.06 3.38 -6.29
CA VAL A 31 -9.61 4.71 -6.07
C VAL A 31 -11.05 4.68 -6.54
N PRO A 32 -12.02 5.05 -5.68
CA PRO A 32 -13.42 5.04 -6.08
C PRO A 32 -13.65 6.01 -7.23
N ASP A 33 -14.39 5.57 -8.22
CA ASP A 33 -14.81 6.40 -9.36
C ASP A 33 -15.93 7.37 -8.97
N ASP A 34 -16.15 7.55 -7.70
CA ASP A 34 -17.36 8.15 -7.22
C ASP A 34 -17.19 9.65 -7.06
N ALA A 35 -17.29 10.34 -8.16
CA ALA A 35 -17.38 11.78 -8.18
C ALA A 35 -18.68 12.29 -7.53
N HIS A 36 -19.60 11.40 -7.16
CA HIS A 36 -20.91 11.76 -6.66
C HIS A 36 -20.98 11.92 -5.16
N ASP A 37 -19.98 11.44 -4.44
CA ASP A 37 -19.98 11.53 -2.98
C ASP A 37 -19.06 12.64 -2.51
N GLU A 38 -19.45 13.86 -2.86
CA GLU A 38 -18.78 15.05 -2.38
C GLU A 38 -18.87 15.20 -0.86
N GLU A 39 -19.80 14.48 -0.25
CA GLU A 39 -20.04 14.52 1.19
C GLU A 39 -19.21 13.50 1.97
N GLN A 40 -18.55 12.57 1.29
CA GLN A 40 -17.77 11.58 2.00
C GLN A 40 -16.45 12.14 2.49
N ALA A 41 -16.18 11.87 3.76
CA ALA A 41 -14.92 12.23 4.37
C ALA A 41 -13.76 11.57 3.65
N THR A 42 -12.62 12.23 3.68
CA THR A 42 -11.34 11.66 3.25
C THR A 42 -11.11 10.33 3.96
N TYR A 43 -10.77 9.29 3.21
CA TYR A 43 -10.33 8.04 3.79
C TYR A 43 -9.15 7.48 3.00
N ARG A 44 -8.23 6.90 3.72
CA ARG A 44 -7.13 6.16 3.14
C ARG A 44 -6.97 4.89 3.97
N ARG A 45 -7.17 3.74 3.34
CA ARG A 45 -7.12 2.45 4.03
C ARG A 45 -5.96 1.62 3.51
N LEU A 46 -5.29 0.95 4.44
CA LEU A 46 -4.08 0.18 4.14
C LEU A 46 -4.25 -1.28 4.53
N GLY A 47 -3.97 -2.18 3.58
CA GLY A 47 -3.75 -3.58 3.84
C GLY A 47 -2.31 -3.95 3.54
N LEU A 48 -1.81 -4.96 4.23
CA LEU A 48 -0.44 -5.45 4.02
C LEU A 48 -0.48 -6.90 3.55
N ALA A 49 0.34 -7.21 2.55
CA ALA A 49 0.48 -8.56 2.04
C ALA A 49 1.94 -8.98 2.13
N VAL A 50 2.28 -9.71 3.19
CA VAL A 50 3.63 -10.21 3.43
C VAL A 50 3.55 -11.72 3.59
N SER A 51 3.85 -12.45 2.51
CA SER A 51 3.73 -13.89 2.47
C SER A 51 4.92 -14.59 3.11
N LYS A 52 4.79 -15.92 3.29
CA LYS A 52 5.86 -16.75 3.83
C LYS A 52 7.15 -16.71 3.00
N SER A 53 7.04 -16.38 1.72
CA SER A 53 8.21 -16.27 0.84
C SER A 53 9.17 -15.14 1.25
N VAL A 54 8.71 -14.18 2.04
CA VAL A 54 9.55 -13.10 2.56
C VAL A 54 10.46 -13.60 3.69
N GLY A 55 10.00 -14.55 4.47
CA GLY A 55 10.80 -15.12 5.55
C GLY A 55 9.95 -15.64 6.70
N LYS A 56 10.63 -15.94 7.80
CA LYS A 56 10.00 -16.40 9.03
C LYS A 56 9.10 -15.33 9.64
N ALA A 57 8.25 -15.72 10.58
CA ALA A 57 7.29 -14.81 11.22
C ALA A 57 7.94 -13.53 11.77
N VAL A 58 9.09 -13.64 12.40
CA VAL A 58 9.83 -12.47 12.95
C VAL A 58 10.20 -11.50 11.83
N THR A 59 10.73 -12.00 10.72
CA THR A 59 11.11 -11.20 9.56
C THR A 59 9.87 -10.54 8.95
N ARG A 60 8.80 -11.31 8.76
CA ARG A 60 7.54 -10.78 8.21
C ARG A 60 6.97 -9.68 9.10
N ASN A 61 7.01 -9.85 10.39
CA ASN A 61 6.51 -8.83 11.32
C ASN A 61 7.33 -7.55 11.26
N THR A 62 8.64 -7.66 11.09
CA THR A 62 9.52 -6.50 10.90
C THR A 62 9.16 -5.74 9.62
N VAL A 63 8.96 -6.45 8.51
CA VAL A 63 8.57 -5.84 7.24
C VAL A 63 7.20 -5.16 7.37
N LYS A 64 6.23 -5.82 7.98
CA LYS A 64 4.90 -5.23 8.21
C LYS A 64 4.97 -3.95 9.02
N ARG A 65 5.76 -3.94 10.09
CA ARG A 65 5.93 -2.76 10.94
C ARG A 65 6.53 -1.59 10.17
N ARG A 66 7.58 -1.87 9.39
CA ARG A 66 8.21 -0.85 8.53
C ARG A 66 7.22 -0.30 7.51
N PHE A 67 6.44 -1.16 6.88
CA PHE A 67 5.44 -0.75 5.90
C PHE A 67 4.38 0.16 6.52
N ARG A 68 3.90 -0.16 7.73
CA ARG A 68 2.91 0.68 8.41
C ARG A 68 3.45 2.07 8.70
N VAL A 69 4.66 2.15 9.20
CA VAL A 69 5.29 3.44 9.51
C VAL A 69 5.51 4.25 8.22
N LEU A 70 6.07 3.63 7.19
CA LEU A 70 6.38 4.31 5.94
C LEU A 70 5.11 4.72 5.18
N ALA A 71 4.09 3.88 5.17
CA ALA A 71 2.81 4.24 4.55
C ALA A 71 2.18 5.46 5.23
N ARG A 72 2.22 5.49 6.56
CA ARG A 72 1.71 6.65 7.32
C ARG A 72 2.52 7.90 7.04
N THR A 73 3.84 7.77 6.94
CA THR A 73 4.74 8.88 6.64
C THR A 73 4.39 9.52 5.29
N HIS A 74 4.03 8.70 4.30
CA HIS A 74 3.80 9.16 2.93
C HIS A 74 2.33 9.21 2.52
N GLU A 75 1.41 8.99 3.43
CA GLU A 75 -0.01 8.92 3.07
C GLU A 75 -0.55 10.18 2.41
N ALA A 76 0.00 11.34 2.75
CA ALA A 76 -0.43 12.60 2.16
C ALA A 76 -0.18 12.68 0.64
N LEU A 77 0.70 11.84 0.10
CA LEU A 77 0.94 11.75 -1.33
C LEU A 77 -0.20 11.03 -2.07
N LEU A 78 -1.00 10.24 -1.35
CA LEU A 78 -2.08 9.45 -1.94
C LEU A 78 -3.32 10.30 -2.20
N PRO A 79 -4.19 9.85 -3.13
CA PRO A 79 -5.51 10.47 -3.27
C PRO A 79 -6.25 10.50 -1.94
N GLU A 80 -7.16 11.45 -1.78
CA GLU A 80 -7.92 11.63 -0.54
C GLU A 80 -8.80 10.44 -0.18
N ARG A 81 -9.20 9.65 -1.19
CA ARG A 81 -10.00 8.44 -0.98
C ARG A 81 -9.37 7.32 -1.78
N CYS A 82 -8.80 6.36 -1.08
CA CYS A 82 -8.19 5.20 -1.73
C CYS A 82 -8.02 4.03 -0.76
N ASP A 83 -8.00 2.84 -1.34
CA ASP A 83 -7.59 1.63 -0.66
C ASP A 83 -6.27 1.18 -1.27
N ILE A 84 -5.31 0.88 -0.42
CA ILE A 84 -3.98 0.45 -0.82
C ILE A 84 -3.69 -0.91 -0.21
N VAL A 85 -3.16 -1.82 -1.01
CA VAL A 85 -2.53 -3.03 -0.49
C VAL A 85 -1.05 -2.95 -0.83
N LEU A 86 -0.23 -2.89 0.20
CA LEU A 86 1.22 -2.84 0.07
C LEU A 86 1.75 -4.26 0.21
N ARG A 87 2.25 -4.80 -0.89
CA ARG A 87 2.74 -6.17 -0.95
C ARG A 87 4.25 -6.21 -0.97
N ALA A 88 4.83 -7.09 -0.15
CA ALA A 88 6.26 -7.30 -0.12
C ALA A 88 6.67 -8.37 -1.13
N LYS A 89 7.70 -8.07 -1.93
CA LYS A 89 8.41 -9.11 -2.66
C LYS A 89 9.36 -9.82 -1.68
N PRO A 90 9.82 -11.05 -1.98
CA PRO A 90 10.76 -11.73 -1.10
C PRO A 90 12.00 -10.89 -0.74
N SER A 91 12.47 -10.08 -1.67
CA SER A 91 13.62 -9.20 -1.47
C SER A 91 13.41 -8.08 -0.44
N ALA A 92 12.17 -7.81 -0.06
CA ALA A 92 11.87 -6.78 0.95
C ALA A 92 12.51 -7.08 2.31
N ALA A 93 12.73 -8.36 2.62
CA ALA A 93 13.37 -8.77 3.87
C ALA A 93 14.79 -8.22 4.01
N ALA A 94 15.52 -8.12 2.89
CA ALA A 94 16.91 -7.66 2.86
C ALA A 94 17.05 -6.18 2.49
N ALA A 95 15.96 -5.53 2.12
CA ALA A 95 16.00 -4.12 1.74
C ALA A 95 16.24 -3.24 2.97
N SER A 96 17.02 -2.17 2.78
CA SER A 96 17.22 -1.19 3.84
C SER A 96 15.94 -0.40 4.08
N TYR A 97 15.79 0.14 5.27
CA TYR A 97 14.68 1.01 5.60
C TYR A 97 14.63 2.23 4.66
N SER A 98 15.79 2.81 4.39
CA SER A 98 15.93 3.94 3.47
C SER A 98 15.45 3.59 2.06
N SER A 99 15.80 2.42 1.56
CA SER A 99 15.36 1.96 0.24
C SER A 99 13.83 1.77 0.20
N LEU A 100 13.26 1.14 1.22
CA LEU A 100 11.81 0.96 1.31
C LEU A 100 11.10 2.32 1.39
N ASP A 101 11.65 3.26 2.13
CA ASP A 101 11.12 4.61 2.24
C ASP A 101 11.02 5.29 0.87
N GLU A 102 12.11 5.26 0.11
CA GLU A 102 12.12 5.83 -1.24
C GLU A 102 11.14 5.13 -2.17
N GLN A 103 11.07 3.81 -2.12
CA GLN A 103 10.18 3.03 -2.98
C GLN A 103 8.71 3.34 -2.69
N ILE A 104 8.33 3.41 -1.43
CA ILE A 104 6.95 3.70 -1.03
C ILE A 104 6.57 5.13 -1.41
N ALA A 105 7.43 6.10 -1.14
CA ALA A 105 7.18 7.49 -1.51
C ALA A 105 6.96 7.62 -3.03
N LYS A 106 7.83 7.01 -3.81
CA LYS A 106 7.74 7.05 -5.27
C LYS A 106 6.48 6.35 -5.78
N ALA A 107 6.15 5.19 -5.21
CA ALA A 107 4.97 4.44 -5.61
C ALA A 107 3.68 5.21 -5.29
N PHE A 108 3.58 5.81 -4.12
CA PHE A 108 2.41 6.60 -3.73
C PHE A 108 2.24 7.84 -4.61
N ALA A 109 3.33 8.52 -4.93
CA ALA A 109 3.29 9.65 -5.86
C ALA A 109 2.82 9.20 -7.25
N THR A 110 3.24 8.02 -7.69
CA THR A 110 2.82 7.45 -8.97
C THR A 110 1.34 7.09 -8.97
N VAL A 111 0.83 6.54 -7.87
CA VAL A 111 -0.62 6.26 -7.73
C VAL A 111 -1.41 7.56 -7.89
N ALA A 112 -1.01 8.62 -7.21
CA ALA A 112 -1.69 9.91 -7.30
C ALA A 112 -1.69 10.45 -8.74
N ARG A 113 -0.56 10.33 -9.43
CA ARG A 113 -0.44 10.80 -10.81
C ARG A 113 -1.32 10.01 -11.77
N LYS A 114 -1.40 8.68 -11.60
CA LYS A 114 -2.19 7.81 -12.46
C LYS A 114 -3.70 7.95 -12.24
N THR A 115 -4.10 8.46 -11.09
CA THR A 115 -5.51 8.58 -10.72
C THR A 115 -6.02 10.02 -10.76
N ALA A 116 -5.15 10.94 -11.11
CA ALA A 116 -5.51 12.35 -11.22
C ALA A 116 -6.41 12.63 -12.43
#